data_f25c4f04a185e69723926bb4f7519456
#
_entry.id   f25c4f04a185e69723926bb4f7519456
#
_cell.length_a   1.000
_cell.length_b   1.000
_cell.length_c   1.000
_cell.angle_alpha   90.00
_cell.angle_beta   90.00
_cell.angle_gamma   90.00
#
_symmetry.space_group_name_H-M   'P 1'
#
loop_
_entity.id
_entity.type
_entity.pdbx_description
1 polymer ?
#
loop_
_entity_poly.entity_id
_entity_poly.type
_entity_poly.pdbx_seq_one_letter_code
_entity_poly.pdbx_strand_id
1 'polypeptide(L)' 'KTAKELREMAKAAGISGVSSMKKADLIAALS' A
#
# COMPACT_ATOMS: atom_id res chain seq x y z
N LYS A 1 -6.44 -3.81 -9.04
CA LYS A 1 -5.05 -4.04 -8.73
C LYS A 1 -4.92 -4.96 -7.53
N THR A 2 -3.83 -5.72 -7.47
CA THR A 2 -3.61 -6.67 -6.38
C THR A 2 -2.98 -5.99 -5.18
N ALA A 3 -3.04 -6.68 -4.03
CA ALA A 3 -2.42 -6.15 -2.82
C ALA A 3 -0.92 -5.97 -3.02
N LYS A 4 -0.30 -6.84 -3.83
CA LYS A 4 1.13 -6.72 -4.09
C LYS A 4 1.44 -5.42 -4.83
N GLU A 5 0.65 -5.11 -5.85
CA GLU A 5 0.86 -3.87 -6.60
C GLU A 5 0.59 -2.65 -5.74
N LEU A 6 -0.46 -2.72 -4.93
CA LEU A 6 -0.78 -1.61 -4.03
C LEU A 6 0.37 -1.38 -3.04
N ARG A 7 0.95 -2.48 -2.54
CA ARG A 7 2.06 -2.37 -1.61
C ARG A 7 3.26 -1.70 -2.27
N GLU A 8 3.55 -2.08 -3.51
CA GLU A 8 4.66 -1.49 -4.23
C GLU A 8 4.43 0.00 -4.48
N MET A 9 3.21 0.37 -4.81
CA MET A 9 2.89 1.77 -5.01
C MET A 9 3.02 2.55 -3.72
N ALA A 10 2.60 1.97 -2.61
CA ALA A 10 2.73 2.62 -1.31
C ALA A 10 4.19 2.83 -0.94
N LYS A 11 5.03 1.83 -1.21
CA LYS A 11 6.46 1.97 -0.93
C LYS A 11 7.07 3.07 -1.79
N ALA A 12 6.68 3.14 -3.05
CA ALA A 12 7.17 4.18 -3.94
C ALA A 12 6.72 5.57 -3.49
N ALA A 13 5.57 5.63 -2.83
CA ALA A 13 5.06 6.89 -2.30
C ALA A 13 5.72 7.29 -0.97
N GLY A 14 6.59 6.43 -0.44
CA GLY A 14 7.29 6.73 0.79
C GLY A 14 6.51 6.37 2.05
N ILE A 15 5.50 5.53 1.91
CA ILE A 15 4.69 5.11 3.06
C ILE A 15 5.40 3.98 3.78
N SER A 16 5.57 4.10 5.09
CA SER A 16 6.20 3.06 5.89
C SER A 16 5.15 2.12 6.46
N GLY A 17 5.59 0.91 6.83
CA GLY A 17 4.71 -0.06 7.44
C GLY A 17 3.76 -0.75 6.47
N VAL A 18 4.06 -0.68 5.16
CA VAL A 18 3.16 -1.27 4.16
C VAL A 18 3.08 -2.79 4.29
N SER A 19 4.10 -3.43 4.83
CA SER A 19 4.11 -4.89 4.95
C SER A 19 3.07 -5.38 5.95
N SER A 20 2.64 -4.55 6.88
CA SER A 20 1.61 -4.91 7.85
C SER A 20 0.24 -4.34 7.47
N MET A 21 0.14 -3.69 6.32
CA MET A 21 -1.13 -3.11 5.89
C MET A 21 -1.90 -4.08 5.01
N LYS A 22 -3.22 -4.04 5.13
CA LYS A 22 -4.09 -4.84 4.29
C LYS A 22 -4.43 -4.04 3.03
N LYS A 23 -5.08 -4.74 2.07
CA LYS A 23 -5.43 -4.10 0.81
C LYS A 23 -6.27 -2.84 1.03
N ALA A 24 -7.24 -2.92 1.92
CA ALA A 24 -8.09 -1.77 2.19
C ALA A 24 -7.29 -0.61 2.78
N ASP A 25 -6.34 -0.93 3.64
CA ASP A 25 -5.47 0.09 4.22
C ASP A 25 -4.60 0.73 3.15
N LEU A 26 -4.08 -0.09 2.24
CA LEU A 26 -3.24 0.43 1.16
C LEU A 26 -4.04 1.35 0.25
N ILE A 27 -5.27 0.97 -0.06
CA ILE A 27 -6.13 1.80 -0.90
C ILE A 27 -6.37 3.14 -0.22
N ALA A 28 -6.67 3.12 1.07
CA ALA A 28 -6.91 4.34 1.83
C ALA A 28 -5.66 5.21 1.87
N ALA A 29 -4.50 4.59 2.03
CA ALA A 29 -3.25 5.33 2.11
C ALA A 29 -2.89 5.98 0.78
N LEU A 30 -3.27 5.34 -0.33
CA LEU A 30 -2.94 5.83 -1.66
C LEU A 30 -4.00 6.76 -2.24
N SER A 31 -5.13 6.86 -1.60
CA SER A 31 -6.24 7.71 -2.09
C SER A 31 -5.97 9.20 -1.93
#